data_ee0acd742258adae82e4341d17e42760
#
_entry.id   ee0acd742258adae82e4341d17e42760
#
_cell.length_a   1.000
_cell.length_b   1.000
_cell.length_c   1.000
_cell.angle_alpha   90.00
_cell.angle_beta   90.00
_cell.angle_gamma   90.00
#
_symmetry.space_group_name_H-M   'P 1'
#
loop_
_entity.id
_entity.type
_entity.pdbx_description
1 polymer ?
#
loop_
_entity_poly.entity_id
_entity_poly.type
_entity_poly.pdbx_seq_one_letter_code
_entity_poly.pdbx_strand_id
1 'polypeptide(L)'
;MSYNSIMKTYHYIIKGMVQGVAFRYYTVKYAQNLSIRGSVKNLFNGDVEVVAQGDPENLRRFEAFLQSGPPSAIVDRVLKEELDSDEFFTGFRINY
;
A
#
# COMPACT_ATOMS: atom_id res chain seq x y z
N MET A 1 8.73 5.55 24.96
CA MET A 1 8.83 5.52 24.51
C MET A 1 9.02 5.41 23.78
N SER A 2 8.84 5.11 23.45
CA SER A 2 9.04 4.86 22.61
C SER A 2 9.06 4.93 21.86
N TYR A 3 8.77 5.18 21.68
CA TYR A 3 8.92 5.38 20.95
C TYR A 3 9.56 5.13 20.04
N ASN A 4 9.58 4.89 19.89
CA ASN A 4 10.49 4.33 18.98
C ASN A 4 9.98 3.39 18.04
N SER A 5 8.86 3.69 17.52
CA SER A 5 8.40 2.98 16.42
C SER A 5 9.36 3.14 15.30
N ILE A 6 9.96 2.09 14.92
CA ILE A 6 10.78 2.06 13.75
C ILE A 6 9.84 2.05 12.57
N MET A 7 9.84 3.12 11.81
CA MET A 7 9.10 3.17 10.56
C MET A 7 9.69 2.18 9.59
N LYS A 8 8.83 1.45 8.88
CA LYS A 8 9.23 0.54 7.82
C LYS A 8 8.66 1.03 6.51
N THR A 9 9.33 0.69 5.42
CA THR A 9 8.87 1.02 4.07
C THR A 9 8.86 -0.25 3.25
N TYR A 10 7.73 -0.52 2.60
CA TYR A 10 7.58 -1.70 1.76
C TYR A 10 7.10 -1.30 0.38
N HIS A 11 7.51 -2.10 -0.58
CA HIS A 11 7.05 -2.03 -1.96
C HIS A 11 6.20 -3.27 -2.22
N TYR A 12 5.02 -3.06 -2.79
CA TYR A 12 4.08 -4.15 -3.08
C TYR A 12 3.71 -4.12 -4.55
N ILE A 13 3.58 -5.32 -5.12
CA ILE A 13 2.95 -5.50 -6.43
C ILE A 13 1.71 -6.36 -6.18
N ILE A 14 0.55 -5.83 -6.53
CA ILE A 14 -0.72 -6.54 -6.37
C ILE A 14 -1.17 -7.03 -7.73
N LYS A 15 -1.39 -8.34 -7.85
CA LYS A 15 -1.76 -9.00 -9.09
C LYS A 15 -3.18 -9.51 -9.01
N GLY A 16 -3.89 -9.48 -10.14
CA GLY A 16 -5.25 -9.96 -10.23
C GLY A 16 -6.13 -9.01 -11.02
N MET A 17 -7.42 -9.03 -10.76
CA MET A 17 -8.36 -8.07 -11.33
C MET A 17 -8.43 -6.88 -10.38
N VAL A 18 -7.45 -5.97 -10.53
CA VAL A 18 -7.21 -4.91 -9.55
C VAL A 18 -7.24 -3.51 -10.16
N GLN A 19 -7.37 -3.40 -11.48
CA GLN A 19 -7.52 -2.11 -12.14
C GLN A 19 -8.97 -1.93 -12.59
N GLY A 20 -9.44 -0.67 -12.58
CA GLY A 20 -10.80 -0.38 -12.98
C GLY A 20 -11.87 -0.75 -11.94
N VAL A 21 -11.45 -1.05 -10.71
CA VAL A 21 -12.33 -1.50 -9.63
C VAL A 21 -12.19 -0.62 -8.38
N ALA A 22 -11.75 0.62 -8.57
CA ALA A 22 -11.54 1.60 -7.50
C ALA A 22 -10.48 1.17 -6.49
N PHE A 23 -9.55 0.29 -6.87
CA PHE A 23 -8.54 -0.22 -5.97
C PHE A 23 -7.68 0.93 -5.41
N ARG A 24 -7.23 1.83 -6.30
CA ARG A 24 -6.37 2.95 -5.87
C ARG A 24 -7.09 3.87 -4.88
N TYR A 25 -8.37 4.14 -5.13
CA TYR A 25 -9.16 5.00 -4.25
C TYR A 25 -9.24 4.42 -2.84
N TYR A 26 -9.59 3.12 -2.72
CA TYR A 26 -9.70 2.48 -1.41
C TYR A 26 -8.34 2.34 -0.74
N THR A 27 -7.28 2.13 -1.51
CA THR A 27 -5.93 2.08 -0.96
C THR A 27 -5.57 3.39 -0.27
N VAL A 28 -5.87 4.53 -0.93
CA VAL A 28 -5.62 5.84 -0.33
C VAL A 28 -6.43 6.01 0.96
N LYS A 29 -7.70 5.59 0.95
CA LYS A 29 -8.55 5.73 2.13
C LYS A 29 -8.01 4.93 3.31
N TYR A 30 -7.64 3.67 3.07
CA TYR A 30 -7.07 2.84 4.14
C TYR A 30 -5.75 3.40 4.64
N ALA A 31 -4.90 3.85 3.71
CA ALA A 31 -3.61 4.42 4.10
C ALA A 31 -3.79 5.65 4.98
N GLN A 32 -4.71 6.54 4.61
CA GLN A 32 -4.95 7.74 5.39
C GLN A 32 -5.48 7.41 6.79
N ASN A 33 -6.40 6.44 6.89
CA ASN A 33 -6.95 6.03 8.17
C ASN A 33 -5.91 5.40 9.09
N LEU A 34 -4.89 4.76 8.50
CA LEU A 34 -3.85 4.06 9.26
C LEU A 34 -2.56 4.86 9.35
N SER A 35 -2.58 6.13 8.95
CA SER A 35 -1.40 7.00 8.95
C SER A 35 -0.24 6.40 8.16
N ILE A 36 -0.57 5.68 7.10
CA ILE A 36 0.42 5.15 6.15
C ILE A 36 0.72 6.24 5.11
N ARG A 37 1.96 6.37 4.75
CA ARG A 37 2.43 7.34 3.75
C ARG A 37 2.99 6.61 2.56
N GLY A 38 2.90 7.19 1.39
CA GLY A 38 3.43 6.59 0.18
C GLY A 38 2.59 6.87 -1.03
N SER A 39 2.40 5.84 -1.87
CA SER A 39 1.72 6.03 -3.15
C SER A 39 1.16 4.72 -3.68
N VAL A 40 0.21 4.86 -4.61
CA VAL A 40 -0.37 3.74 -5.34
C VAL A 40 -0.47 4.12 -6.80
N LYS A 41 -0.20 3.16 -7.69
CA LYS A 41 -0.12 3.41 -9.13
C LYS A 41 -0.56 2.16 -9.89
N ASN A 42 -1.31 2.36 -10.98
CA ASN A 42 -1.59 1.28 -11.92
C ASN A 42 -0.38 1.10 -12.85
N LEU A 43 0.00 -0.14 -13.09
CA LEU A 43 1.08 -0.45 -14.04
C LEU A 43 0.46 -0.88 -15.37
N PHE A 44 1.25 -0.77 -16.44
CA PHE A 44 0.76 -1.11 -17.79
C PHE A 44 0.37 -2.56 -17.93
N ASN A 45 0.99 -3.45 -17.15
CA ASN A 45 0.72 -4.88 -17.25
C ASN A 45 -0.53 -5.33 -16.49
N GLY A 46 -1.27 -4.39 -15.90
CA GLY A 46 -2.49 -4.70 -15.16
C GLY A 46 -2.33 -4.79 -13.66
N ASP A 47 -1.11 -4.77 -13.17
CA ASP A 47 -0.83 -4.82 -11.73
C ASP A 47 -1.05 -3.46 -11.09
N VAL A 48 -1.13 -3.45 -9.76
CA VAL A 48 -1.12 -2.21 -8.96
C VAL A 48 0.16 -2.21 -8.14
N GLU A 49 0.85 -1.08 -8.15
CA GLU A 49 2.07 -0.89 -7.37
C GLU A 49 1.79 0.01 -6.19
N VAL A 50 2.25 -0.40 -5.01
CA VAL A 50 2.09 0.38 -3.78
C VAL A 50 3.44 0.54 -3.10
N VAL A 51 3.75 1.76 -2.67
CA VAL A 51 4.85 2.00 -1.73
C VAL A 51 4.21 2.50 -0.45
N ALA A 52 4.51 1.86 0.67
CA ALA A 52 3.86 2.18 1.93
C ALA A 52 4.87 2.28 3.05
N GLN A 53 4.77 3.37 3.81
CA GLN A 53 5.65 3.65 4.93
C GLN A 53 4.79 3.93 6.16
N GLY A 54 5.14 3.30 7.27
CA GLY A 54 4.41 3.49 8.52
C GLY A 54 4.98 2.63 9.62
N ASP A 55 4.30 2.63 10.78
CA ASP A 55 4.75 1.74 11.82
C ASP A 55 4.30 0.31 11.51
N PRO A 56 5.00 -0.69 12.06
CA PRO A 56 4.75 -2.08 11.67
C PRO A 56 3.33 -2.56 11.93
N GLU A 57 2.69 -2.12 13.00
CA GLU A 57 1.34 -2.54 13.31
C GLU A 57 0.34 -2.00 12.29
N ASN A 58 0.46 -0.74 11.93
CA ASN A 58 -0.42 -0.13 10.94
C ASN A 58 -0.17 -0.71 9.55
N LEU A 59 1.09 -1.00 9.23
CA LEU A 59 1.41 -1.66 7.96
C LEU A 59 0.79 -3.04 7.87
N ARG A 60 0.74 -3.78 8.98
CA ARG A 60 0.11 -5.11 8.98
C ARG A 60 -1.38 -5.00 8.67
N ARG A 61 -2.07 -4.01 9.23
CA ARG A 61 -3.49 -3.77 8.95
C ARG A 61 -3.71 -3.35 7.50
N PHE A 62 -2.83 -2.49 7.01
CA PHE A 62 -2.88 -2.04 5.62
C PHE A 62 -2.67 -3.21 4.66
N GLU A 63 -1.71 -4.09 4.96
CA GLU A 63 -1.45 -5.27 4.16
C GLU A 63 -2.66 -6.20 4.08
N ALA A 64 -3.38 -6.34 5.18
CA ALA A 64 -4.58 -7.18 5.18
C ALA A 64 -5.59 -6.66 4.15
N PHE A 65 -5.72 -5.34 4.02
CA PHE A 65 -6.56 -4.76 2.98
C PHE A 65 -6.01 -5.07 1.59
N LEU A 66 -4.69 -4.90 1.38
CA LEU A 66 -4.12 -5.14 0.06
C LEU A 66 -4.36 -6.57 -0.41
N GLN A 67 -4.35 -7.53 0.51
CA GLN A 67 -4.54 -8.93 0.18
C GLN A 67 -5.97 -9.27 -0.21
N SER A 68 -6.95 -8.53 0.30
CA SER A 68 -8.36 -8.76 -0.05
C SER A 68 -8.83 -7.79 -1.13
N GLY A 69 -8.37 -6.55 -1.09
CA GLY A 69 -8.83 -5.51 -1.97
C GLY A 69 -10.26 -5.07 -1.67
N PRO A 70 -10.78 -4.11 -2.44
CA PRO A 70 -12.19 -3.70 -2.33
C PRO A 70 -13.10 -4.80 -2.89
N PRO A 71 -14.41 -4.73 -2.61
CA PRO A 71 -15.32 -5.82 -2.98
C PRO A 71 -15.34 -6.19 -4.46
N SER A 72 -15.08 -5.24 -5.36
CA SER A 72 -15.11 -5.53 -6.80
C SER A 72 -13.76 -6.01 -7.34
N ALA A 73 -12.75 -6.12 -6.51
CA ALA A 73 -11.44 -6.60 -6.93
C ALA A 73 -11.30 -8.10 -6.68
N ILE A 74 -10.43 -8.72 -7.44
CA ILE A 74 -9.99 -10.10 -7.18
C ILE A 74 -8.48 -10.04 -7.09
N VAL A 75 -7.95 -10.23 -5.89
CA VAL A 75 -6.50 -10.22 -5.67
C VAL A 75 -6.00 -11.65 -5.75
N ASP A 76 -5.13 -11.92 -6.72
CA ASP A 76 -4.53 -13.24 -6.87
C ASP A 76 -3.29 -13.38 -6.01
N ARG A 77 -2.48 -12.33 -5.94
CA ARG A 77 -1.20 -12.43 -5.25
C ARG A 77 -0.67 -11.04 -4.91
N VAL A 78 0.01 -10.94 -3.78
CA VAL A 78 0.71 -9.72 -3.38
C VAL A 78 2.18 -10.06 -3.21
N LEU A 79 3.04 -9.39 -3.97
CA LEU A 79 4.49 -9.49 -3.81
C LEU A 79 4.93 -8.35 -2.92
N LYS A 80 5.81 -8.63 -1.97
CA LYS A 80 6.21 -7.67 -0.96
C LYS A 80 7.72 -7.64 -0.83
N GLU A 81 8.29 -6.45 -0.78
CA GLU A 81 9.70 -6.25 -0.59
C GLU A 81 9.94 -5.10 0.36
N GLU A 82 10.78 -5.30 1.37
CA GLU A 82 11.15 -4.21 2.26
C GLU A 82 12.17 -3.32 1.57
N LEU A 83 11.95 -2.00 1.64
CA LEU A 83 12.87 -1.02 1.09
C LEU A 83 13.68 -0.41 2.22
N ASP A 84 14.98 -0.29 1.99
CA ASP A 84 15.88 0.37 2.91
C ASP A 84 15.94 1.84 2.52
N SER A 85 15.15 2.67 3.20
CA SER A 85 15.01 4.07 2.81
C SER A 85 15.13 4.97 4.04
N ASP A 86 15.92 6.01 3.91
CA ASP A 86 16.02 7.07 4.93
C ASP A 86 15.00 8.17 4.68
N GLU A 87 14.25 8.08 3.59
CA GLU A 87 13.32 9.12 3.21
C GLU A 87 12.02 8.99 4.00
N PHE A 88 11.50 10.12 4.49
CA PHE A 88 10.17 10.18 5.08
C PHE A 88 9.21 10.71 4.04
N PHE A 89 8.20 9.90 3.71
CA PHE A 89 7.17 10.32 2.78
C PHE A 89 6.15 11.21 3.49
N THR A 90 5.46 12.05 2.72
CA THR A 90 4.41 12.91 3.25
C THR A 90 3.11 12.55 2.55
N GLY A 91 2.12 12.13 3.35
CA GLY A 91 0.81 11.79 2.81
C GLY A 91 0.81 10.52 1.98
N PHE A 92 -0.33 10.19 1.43
CA PHE A 92 -0.49 9.06 0.54
C PHE A 92 -1.23 9.54 -0.71
N ARG A 93 -0.69 9.23 -1.89
CA ARG A 93 -1.22 9.78 -3.13
C ARG A 93 -1.35 8.73 -4.22
N ILE A 94 -2.19 9.03 -5.20
CA ILE A 94 -2.29 8.23 -6.41
C ILE A 94 -1.30 8.81 -7.42
N ASN A 95 -0.42 7.95 -7.95
CA ASN A 95 0.47 8.31 -9.03
C ASN A 95 -0.10 7.80 -10.34
N TYR A 96 0.14 8.52 -11.41
CA TYR A 96 -0.29 8.17 -12.76
C TYR A 96 0.95 7.96 -13.67
#